data_26cfba1b9244066394268b359bc1f486
#
_entry.id   26cfba1b9244066394268b359bc1f486
#
_cell.length_a   1.000
_cell.length_b   1.000
_cell.length_c   1.000
_cell.angle_alpha   90.00
_cell.angle_beta   90.00
_cell.angle_gamma   90.00
#
_symmetry.space_group_name_H-M   'P 1'
#
loop_
_entity.id
_entity.type
_entity.pdbx_description
1 polymer ?
#
loop_
_entity_poly.entity_id
_entity_poly.type
_entity_poly.pdbx_seq_one_letter_code
_entity_poly.pdbx_strand_id
1 'polypeptide(L)'
;MKLLLSLTLILMGALLKAAPSTETKIRVTEDFNMGWKFLLGDSPERREVNYDDSQWRTLNLPHDWSIEGDYTPDFPAGKNNGFFPEGLGWYRKTFTVAKEDLNKQFVIQFDGVFMNSEVWINGCYLGRRPYGYSTFRYDLTDKLKFGGENVIAVRVDNSNPGADRWYHGSGIYRNVHLIKTNYVHFRHNGGIYIT
;
A
#
# COMPACT_ATOMS: atom_id res chain seq x y z
N MET A 1 64.51 49.67 -31.35
CA MET A 1 63.95 49.31 -30.03
C MET A 1 62.54 48.77 -30.28
N LYS A 2 62.41 47.44 -30.40
CA LYS A 2 61.14 46.75 -30.78
C LYS A 2 60.41 46.34 -29.51
N LEU A 3 59.23 46.92 -29.28
CA LEU A 3 58.38 46.54 -28.16
C LEU A 3 57.59 45.24 -28.54
N LEU A 4 57.83 44.14 -27.89
CA LEU A 4 57.02 42.90 -28.00
C LEU A 4 55.82 43.04 -27.08
N LEU A 5 54.63 43.18 -27.67
CA LEU A 5 53.36 43.08 -26.93
C LEU A 5 53.00 41.58 -26.84
N SER A 6 53.10 41.02 -25.64
CA SER A 6 52.63 39.66 -25.33
C SER A 6 51.14 39.68 -25.03
N LEU A 7 50.35 39.14 -25.95
CA LEU A 7 48.88 38.99 -25.78
C LEU A 7 48.59 37.67 -25.05
N THR A 8 48.38 37.76 -23.77
CA THR A 8 48.00 36.56 -22.96
C THR A 8 46.49 36.37 -23.11
N LEU A 9 46.12 35.38 -23.93
CA LEU A 9 44.71 34.94 -24.09
C LEU A 9 44.33 34.11 -22.90
N ILE A 10 43.57 34.69 -21.93
CA ILE A 10 42.97 33.94 -20.83
C ILE A 10 41.78 33.20 -21.37
N LEU A 11 41.96 31.89 -21.57
CA LEU A 11 40.87 30.97 -21.91
C LEU A 11 40.07 30.68 -20.64
N MET A 12 39.02 31.46 -20.43
CA MET A 12 38.08 31.26 -19.33
C MET A 12 37.12 30.11 -19.71
N GLY A 13 37.56 28.89 -19.44
CA GLY A 13 36.75 27.69 -19.60
C GLY A 13 35.59 27.73 -18.63
N ALA A 14 34.42 28.17 -19.08
CA ALA A 14 33.18 28.00 -18.33
C ALA A 14 32.90 26.48 -18.23
N LEU A 15 33.19 25.85 -17.07
CA LEU A 15 32.66 24.58 -16.70
C LEU A 15 31.14 24.74 -16.59
N LEU A 16 30.42 24.43 -17.64
CA LEU A 16 29.00 24.11 -17.53
C LEU A 16 28.89 22.82 -16.70
N LYS A 17 28.69 22.97 -15.38
CA LYS A 17 28.16 21.89 -14.58
C LYS A 17 26.77 21.59 -15.14
N ALA A 18 26.66 20.47 -15.86
CA ALA A 18 25.36 19.91 -16.18
C ALA A 18 24.60 19.74 -14.84
N ALA A 19 23.48 20.46 -14.72
CA ALA A 19 22.58 20.24 -13.60
C ALA A 19 22.22 18.74 -13.62
N PRO A 20 22.21 18.07 -12.45
CA PRO A 20 21.77 16.68 -12.41
C PRO A 20 20.38 16.62 -13.03
N SER A 21 20.22 15.88 -14.12
CA SER A 21 18.92 15.57 -14.66
C SER A 21 18.19 14.79 -13.58
N THR A 22 17.27 15.42 -12.88
CA THR A 22 16.30 14.73 -12.04
C THR A 22 15.47 13.89 -12.99
N GLU A 23 15.90 12.64 -13.15
CA GLU A 23 15.14 11.65 -13.89
C GLU A 23 13.81 11.51 -13.19
N THR A 24 12.79 12.16 -13.72
CA THR A 24 11.44 12.14 -13.15
C THR A 24 10.92 10.72 -13.38
N LYS A 25 11.00 9.87 -12.34
CA LYS A 25 10.46 8.53 -12.41
C LYS A 25 8.99 8.61 -12.77
N ILE A 26 8.61 8.09 -13.93
CA ILE A 26 7.23 8.11 -14.45
C ILE A 26 6.31 7.28 -13.55
N ARG A 27 6.87 6.25 -12.90
CA ARG A 27 6.19 5.40 -11.92
C ARG A 27 7.09 5.17 -10.71
N VAL A 28 6.52 5.38 -9.54
CA VAL A 28 7.14 5.06 -8.25
C VAL A 28 6.26 4.04 -7.56
N THR A 29 6.83 2.92 -7.14
CA THR A 29 6.17 1.92 -6.30
C THR A 29 6.83 2.00 -4.93
N GLU A 30 6.07 2.43 -3.95
CA GLU A 30 6.52 2.59 -2.57
C GLU A 30 6.09 1.37 -1.75
N ASP A 31 6.99 0.90 -0.89
CA ASP A 31 6.64 -0.07 0.15
C ASP A 31 5.66 0.58 1.13
N PHE A 32 4.50 -0.03 1.29
CA PHE A 32 3.45 0.49 2.16
C PHE A 32 3.20 -0.40 3.38
N ASN A 33 4.13 -1.30 3.68
CA ASN A 33 3.98 -2.35 4.69
C ASN A 33 4.13 -1.86 6.14
N MET A 34 4.83 -0.76 6.38
CA MET A 34 5.20 -0.33 7.73
C MET A 34 4.08 0.42 8.46
N GLY A 35 3.99 0.24 9.79
CA GLY A 35 3.19 1.08 10.66
C GLY A 35 1.67 0.96 10.48
N TRP A 36 1.16 -0.23 10.23
CA TRP A 36 -0.27 -0.50 10.27
C TRP A 36 -0.74 -0.72 11.70
N LYS A 37 -1.97 -0.32 11.98
CA LYS A 37 -2.68 -0.64 13.20
C LYS A 37 -3.62 -1.80 12.95
N PHE A 38 -3.75 -2.69 13.93
CA PHE A 38 -4.56 -3.91 13.82
C PHE A 38 -5.37 -4.16 15.09
N LEU A 39 -6.61 -4.62 14.90
CA LEU A 39 -7.48 -5.09 15.97
C LEU A 39 -8.41 -6.20 15.47
N LEU A 40 -8.46 -7.31 16.21
CA LEU A 40 -9.44 -8.37 15.99
C LEU A 40 -10.87 -7.92 16.36
N GLY A 41 -11.85 -8.63 15.82
CA GLY A 41 -13.27 -8.35 15.99
C GLY A 41 -13.82 -7.40 14.94
N ASP A 42 -15.16 -7.24 14.93
CA ASP A 42 -15.85 -6.42 13.93
C ASP A 42 -16.57 -5.25 14.58
N SER A 43 -16.50 -4.11 13.92
CA SER A 43 -17.29 -2.91 14.22
C SER A 43 -17.26 -2.02 12.97
N PRO A 44 -18.42 -1.73 12.38
CA PRO A 44 -18.51 -0.94 11.15
C PRO A 44 -17.95 0.47 11.26
N GLU A 45 -17.91 1.05 12.46
CA GLU A 45 -17.39 2.40 12.73
C GLU A 45 -15.87 2.48 12.50
N ARG A 46 -15.17 1.35 12.48
CA ARG A 46 -13.72 1.27 12.27
C ARG A 46 -13.26 1.76 10.89
N ARG A 47 -14.19 1.93 9.95
CA ARG A 47 -13.94 2.55 8.63
C ARG A 47 -13.89 4.08 8.68
N GLU A 48 -14.46 4.68 9.72
CA GLU A 48 -14.61 6.12 9.81
C GLU A 48 -13.26 6.82 10.04
N VAL A 49 -13.10 8.01 9.44
CA VAL A 49 -11.83 8.76 9.52
C VAL A 49 -11.50 9.12 10.97
N ASN A 50 -12.49 9.52 11.73
CA ASN A 50 -12.34 10.00 13.11
C ASN A 50 -12.40 8.88 14.17
N TYR A 51 -12.41 7.61 13.74
CA TYR A 51 -12.38 6.50 14.68
C TYR A 51 -11.09 6.50 15.49
N ASP A 52 -11.19 6.41 16.81
CA ASP A 52 -10.02 6.33 17.69
C ASP A 52 -9.40 4.94 17.66
N ASP A 53 -8.27 4.84 17.00
CA ASP A 53 -7.46 3.63 16.90
C ASP A 53 -6.20 3.66 17.77
N SER A 54 -6.14 4.55 18.77
CA SER A 54 -4.98 4.75 19.64
C SER A 54 -4.60 3.48 20.43
N GLN A 55 -5.59 2.65 20.76
CA GLN A 55 -5.42 1.40 21.50
C GLN A 55 -5.13 0.19 20.62
N TRP A 56 -5.08 0.38 19.29
CA TRP A 56 -4.79 -0.72 18.38
C TRP A 56 -3.30 -1.07 18.39
N ARG A 57 -3.01 -2.35 18.22
CA ARG A 57 -1.63 -2.81 18.07
C ARG A 57 -1.01 -2.28 16.78
N THR A 58 0.16 -1.67 16.87
CA THR A 58 0.95 -1.30 15.70
C THR A 58 1.79 -2.48 15.25
N LEU A 59 1.77 -2.76 13.95
CA LEU A 59 2.51 -3.84 13.32
C LEU A 59 2.94 -3.50 11.88
N ASN A 60 3.76 -4.35 11.32
CA ASN A 60 4.17 -4.29 9.92
C ASN A 60 3.58 -5.47 9.15
N LEU A 61 3.32 -5.24 7.87
CA LEU A 61 2.91 -6.29 6.93
C LEU A 61 4.15 -6.99 6.32
N PRO A 62 4.04 -8.22 5.87
CA PRO A 62 2.89 -9.14 5.95
C PRO A 62 2.49 -9.52 7.39
N HIS A 63 1.20 -9.74 7.61
CA HIS A 63 0.67 -10.13 8.91
C HIS A 63 -0.43 -11.19 8.77
N ASP A 64 -0.35 -12.19 9.63
CA ASP A 64 -1.30 -13.29 9.74
C ASP A 64 -1.61 -13.52 11.23
N TRP A 65 -2.83 -13.12 11.65
CA TRP A 65 -3.20 -13.26 13.06
C TRP A 65 -3.44 -14.71 13.49
N SER A 66 -3.68 -15.62 12.53
CA SER A 66 -3.96 -17.03 12.87
C SER A 66 -2.76 -17.73 13.50
N ILE A 67 -1.53 -17.37 13.11
CA ILE A 67 -0.30 -17.98 13.65
C ILE A 67 0.18 -17.35 14.95
N GLU A 68 -0.49 -16.33 15.46
CA GLU A 68 -0.09 -15.63 16.67
C GLU A 68 -0.67 -16.24 17.95
N GLY A 69 -1.68 -17.10 17.82
CA GLY A 69 -2.37 -17.75 18.92
C GLY A 69 -1.96 -19.22 19.09
N ASP A 70 -2.42 -19.80 20.20
CA ASP A 70 -2.23 -21.21 20.49
C ASP A 70 -3.15 -22.09 19.65
N TYR A 71 -2.69 -23.31 19.38
CA TYR A 71 -3.55 -24.33 18.78
C TYR A 71 -4.60 -24.78 19.79
N THR A 72 -5.86 -24.82 19.36
CA THR A 72 -6.92 -25.40 20.18
C THR A 72 -7.96 -26.10 19.35
N PRO A 73 -8.43 -27.30 19.79
CA PRO A 73 -9.50 -28.02 19.12
C PRO A 73 -10.85 -27.28 19.18
N ASP A 74 -10.95 -26.24 20.01
CA ASP A 74 -12.17 -25.47 20.21
C ASP A 74 -12.46 -24.49 19.07
N PHE A 75 -11.50 -24.23 18.18
CA PHE A 75 -11.74 -23.38 17.01
C PHE A 75 -12.66 -24.07 16.00
N PRO A 76 -13.67 -23.34 15.45
CA PRO A 76 -14.73 -23.92 14.60
C PRO A 76 -14.22 -24.67 13.37
N ALA A 77 -13.14 -24.21 12.73
CA ALA A 77 -12.55 -24.91 11.58
C ALA A 77 -11.81 -26.21 11.95
N GLY A 78 -11.44 -26.36 13.21
CA GLY A 78 -10.78 -27.56 13.74
C GLY A 78 -9.59 -28.00 12.88
N LYS A 79 -9.55 -29.31 12.59
CA LYS A 79 -8.46 -29.89 11.79
C LYS A 79 -8.33 -29.35 10.36
N ASN A 80 -9.40 -28.79 9.78
CA ASN A 80 -9.38 -28.31 8.41
C ASN A 80 -8.52 -27.06 8.27
N ASN A 81 -8.43 -26.24 9.32
CA ASN A 81 -7.54 -25.07 9.38
C ASN A 81 -6.36 -25.27 10.36
N GLY A 82 -5.97 -26.52 10.62
CA GLY A 82 -4.84 -26.80 11.52
C GLY A 82 -5.04 -26.35 12.96
N PHE A 83 -6.29 -26.22 13.43
CA PHE A 83 -6.66 -25.74 14.78
C PHE A 83 -6.23 -24.30 15.08
N PHE A 84 -6.06 -23.48 14.03
CA PHE A 84 -5.74 -22.06 14.15
C PHE A 84 -7.00 -21.19 14.26
N PRO A 85 -6.90 -20.02 14.93
CA PRO A 85 -8.00 -19.07 15.02
C PRO A 85 -8.35 -18.48 13.68
N GLU A 86 -9.63 -18.33 13.44
CA GLU A 86 -10.25 -17.61 12.34
C GLU A 86 -10.86 -16.30 12.85
N GLY A 87 -11.72 -15.65 12.06
CA GLY A 87 -12.50 -14.53 12.51
C GLY A 87 -12.39 -13.29 11.63
N LEU A 88 -12.65 -12.15 12.25
CA LEU A 88 -12.68 -10.83 11.63
C LEU A 88 -11.57 -9.96 12.20
N GLY A 89 -10.88 -9.26 11.32
CA GLY A 89 -9.83 -8.32 11.70
C GLY A 89 -9.90 -7.03 10.90
N TRP A 90 -9.48 -5.95 11.52
CA TRP A 90 -9.39 -4.65 10.89
C TRP A 90 -7.96 -4.13 10.93
N TYR A 91 -7.56 -3.55 9.82
CA TYR A 91 -6.30 -2.84 9.66
C TYR A 91 -6.60 -1.37 9.34
N ARG A 92 -5.80 -0.47 9.92
CA ARG A 92 -5.88 0.96 9.64
C ARG A 92 -4.48 1.52 9.48
N LYS A 93 -4.34 2.52 8.62
CA LYS A 93 -3.10 3.28 8.49
C LYS A 93 -3.40 4.71 8.13
N THR A 94 -2.80 5.64 8.87
CA THR A 94 -2.77 7.06 8.54
C THR A 94 -1.48 7.35 7.77
N PHE A 95 -1.59 8.12 6.69
CA PHE A 95 -0.47 8.52 5.85
C PHE A 95 -0.72 9.88 5.20
N THR A 96 0.34 10.52 4.73
CA THR A 96 0.26 11.80 4.04
C THR A 96 0.68 11.66 2.59
N VAL A 97 0.08 12.45 1.73
CA VAL A 97 0.47 12.61 0.32
C VAL A 97 0.89 14.04 0.10
N ALA A 98 2.03 14.25 -0.55
CA ALA A 98 2.57 15.57 -0.78
C ALA A 98 1.63 16.43 -1.64
N LYS A 99 1.55 17.71 -1.35
CA LYS A 99 0.70 18.66 -2.10
C LYS A 99 1.14 18.79 -3.56
N GLU A 100 2.43 18.64 -3.79
CA GLU A 100 3.08 18.69 -5.11
C GLU A 100 2.66 17.53 -6.02
N ASP A 101 2.11 16.46 -5.44
CA ASP A 101 1.64 15.28 -6.17
C ASP A 101 0.18 15.39 -6.65
N LEU A 102 -0.47 16.55 -6.53
CA LEU A 102 -1.87 16.78 -6.92
C LEU A 102 -2.20 16.36 -8.37
N ASN A 103 -1.21 16.41 -9.27
CA ASN A 103 -1.35 16.01 -10.67
C ASN A 103 -0.84 14.59 -10.95
N LYS A 104 -0.72 13.75 -9.91
CA LYS A 104 -0.33 12.35 -10.04
C LYS A 104 -1.55 11.44 -9.81
N GLN A 105 -1.44 10.24 -10.33
CA GLN A 105 -2.38 9.16 -10.00
C GLN A 105 -1.80 8.27 -8.91
N PHE A 106 -2.68 7.83 -8.02
CA PHE A 106 -2.33 6.96 -6.91
C PHE A 106 -3.17 5.69 -6.93
N VAL A 107 -2.50 4.56 -6.86
CA VAL A 107 -3.13 3.25 -6.78
C VAL A 107 -2.56 2.50 -5.59
N ILE A 108 -3.41 1.95 -4.74
CA ILE A 108 -2.99 0.97 -3.75
C ILE A 108 -3.10 -0.43 -4.32
N GLN A 109 -2.06 -1.24 -4.12
CA GLN A 109 -2.02 -2.64 -4.50
C GLN A 109 -1.84 -3.50 -3.28
N PHE A 110 -2.68 -4.51 -3.15
CA PHE A 110 -2.55 -5.60 -2.20
C PHE A 110 -2.14 -6.87 -2.96
N ASP A 111 -1.04 -7.50 -2.58
CA ASP A 111 -0.57 -8.71 -3.23
C ASP A 111 -1.33 -9.96 -2.77
N GLY A 112 -1.98 -9.88 -1.60
CA GLY A 112 -2.87 -10.90 -1.09
C GLY A 112 -3.43 -10.55 0.29
N VAL A 113 -4.74 -10.74 0.45
CA VAL A 113 -5.47 -10.56 1.70
C VAL A 113 -6.43 -11.72 1.87
N PHE A 114 -6.27 -12.53 2.87
CA PHE A 114 -7.14 -13.68 3.10
C PHE A 114 -8.08 -13.41 4.28
N MET A 115 -9.38 -13.35 4.00
CA MET A 115 -10.14 -13.27 2.75
C MET A 115 -11.30 -12.28 2.88
N ASN A 116 -12.19 -12.21 1.86
CA ASN A 116 -13.37 -11.32 1.87
C ASN A 116 -13.04 -9.88 2.28
N SER A 117 -11.89 -9.37 1.83
CA SER A 117 -11.44 -8.04 2.23
C SER A 117 -12.33 -6.94 1.66
N GLU A 118 -12.58 -5.94 2.47
CA GLU A 118 -13.23 -4.68 2.11
C GLU A 118 -12.30 -3.53 2.43
N VAL A 119 -12.24 -2.53 1.56
CA VAL A 119 -11.27 -1.43 1.68
C VAL A 119 -11.95 -0.08 1.58
N TRP A 120 -11.55 0.85 2.43
CA TRP A 120 -11.99 2.26 2.45
C TRP A 120 -10.78 3.18 2.45
N ILE A 121 -10.92 4.32 1.80
CA ILE A 121 -10.01 5.46 1.90
C ILE A 121 -10.80 6.69 2.32
N ASN A 122 -10.39 7.36 3.40
CA ASN A 122 -11.06 8.53 3.93
C ASN A 122 -12.58 8.32 4.15
N GLY A 123 -12.98 7.12 4.59
CA GLY A 123 -14.38 6.70 4.76
C GLY A 123 -15.09 6.31 3.47
N CYS A 124 -14.49 6.57 2.29
CA CYS A 124 -15.06 6.18 0.99
C CYS A 124 -14.79 4.71 0.69
N TYR A 125 -15.82 3.92 0.46
CA TYR A 125 -15.72 2.51 0.08
C TYR A 125 -15.09 2.36 -1.30
N LEU A 126 -14.07 1.50 -1.40
CA LEU A 126 -13.37 1.21 -2.65
C LEU A 126 -13.84 -0.09 -3.30
N GLY A 127 -14.23 -1.07 -2.49
CA GLY A 127 -14.71 -2.35 -3.00
C GLY A 127 -14.38 -3.53 -2.10
N ARG A 128 -14.88 -4.71 -2.52
CA ARG A 128 -14.67 -5.99 -1.87
C ARG A 128 -13.88 -6.95 -2.77
N ARG A 129 -13.00 -7.73 -2.14
CA ARG A 129 -12.27 -8.81 -2.81
C ARG A 129 -12.47 -10.10 -2.02
N PRO A 130 -13.35 -11.02 -2.48
CA PRO A 130 -13.62 -12.28 -1.78
C PRO A 130 -12.45 -13.24 -1.82
N TYR A 131 -11.78 -13.37 -2.97
CA TYR A 131 -10.70 -14.33 -3.19
C TYR A 131 -9.37 -13.84 -2.60
N GLY A 132 -8.78 -14.65 -1.73
CA GLY A 132 -7.61 -14.27 -0.93
C GLY A 132 -6.25 -14.36 -1.62
N TYR A 133 -6.14 -15.09 -2.73
CA TYR A 133 -4.82 -15.41 -3.33
C TYR A 133 -4.41 -14.52 -4.49
N SER A 134 -5.28 -13.66 -4.98
CA SER A 134 -4.98 -12.77 -6.12
C SER A 134 -4.57 -11.38 -5.70
N THR A 135 -3.62 -10.81 -6.42
CA THR A 135 -3.31 -9.37 -6.35
C THR A 135 -4.52 -8.55 -6.82
N PHE A 136 -4.82 -7.48 -6.10
CA PHE A 136 -5.86 -6.53 -6.49
C PHE A 136 -5.44 -5.09 -6.21
N ARG A 137 -6.14 -4.15 -6.84
CA ARG A 137 -5.80 -2.72 -6.80
C ARG A 137 -7.05 -1.87 -6.69
N TYR A 138 -6.88 -0.70 -6.06
CA TYR A 138 -7.88 0.37 -6.04
C TYR A 138 -7.24 1.69 -6.39
N ASP A 139 -7.94 2.47 -7.22
CA ASP A 139 -7.59 3.87 -7.50
C ASP A 139 -7.98 4.75 -6.32
N LEU A 140 -7.01 5.51 -5.82
CA LEU A 140 -7.18 6.42 -4.69
C LEU A 140 -7.28 7.89 -5.13
N THR A 141 -6.90 8.21 -6.36
CA THR A 141 -6.56 9.55 -6.85
C THR A 141 -7.57 10.62 -6.42
N ASP A 142 -8.85 10.43 -6.76
CA ASP A 142 -9.90 11.42 -6.51
C ASP A 142 -10.40 11.44 -5.05
N LYS A 143 -9.87 10.58 -4.20
CA LYS A 143 -10.29 10.41 -2.80
C LYS A 143 -9.21 10.82 -1.80
N LEU A 144 -8.02 11.19 -2.28
CA LEU A 144 -6.90 11.62 -1.46
C LEU A 144 -6.99 13.10 -1.11
N LYS A 145 -6.56 13.42 0.11
CA LYS A 145 -6.30 14.77 0.59
C LYS A 145 -4.82 15.08 0.38
N PHE A 146 -4.50 15.84 -0.66
CA PHE A 146 -3.13 16.25 -0.94
C PHE A 146 -2.67 17.33 0.05
N GLY A 147 -1.50 17.15 0.63
CA GLY A 147 -0.95 18.00 1.70
C GLY A 147 -1.57 17.78 3.08
N GLY A 148 -2.36 16.72 3.24
CA GLY A 148 -3.04 16.38 4.49
C GLY A 148 -3.01 14.89 4.81
N GLU A 149 -3.59 14.55 5.95
CA GLU A 149 -3.71 13.17 6.41
C GLU A 149 -4.82 12.42 5.69
N ASN A 150 -4.50 11.20 5.30
CA ASN A 150 -5.40 10.22 4.72
C ASN A 150 -5.45 8.99 5.61
N VAL A 151 -6.61 8.38 5.70
CA VAL A 151 -6.80 7.14 6.46
C VAL A 151 -7.29 6.05 5.53
N ILE A 152 -6.53 4.95 5.45
CA ILE A 152 -6.99 3.72 4.81
C ILE A 152 -7.43 2.73 5.89
N ALA A 153 -8.57 2.08 5.66
CA ALA A 153 -9.11 1.03 6.51
C ALA A 153 -9.38 -0.23 5.67
N VAL A 154 -9.03 -1.38 6.22
CA VAL A 154 -9.22 -2.69 5.59
C VAL A 154 -9.88 -3.62 6.59
N ARG A 155 -11.06 -4.14 6.23
CA ARG A 155 -11.74 -5.23 6.94
C ARG A 155 -11.39 -6.54 6.27
N VAL A 156 -11.04 -7.54 7.04
CA VAL A 156 -10.76 -8.89 6.56
C VAL A 156 -11.65 -9.86 7.29
N ASP A 157 -12.39 -10.67 6.54
CA ASP A 157 -13.36 -11.61 7.08
C ASP A 157 -12.99 -13.06 6.73
N ASN A 158 -12.34 -13.73 7.65
CA ASN A 158 -12.05 -15.15 7.60
C ASN A 158 -12.81 -15.89 8.71
N SER A 159 -14.10 -15.60 8.86
CA SER A 159 -14.95 -16.19 9.90
C SER A 159 -15.76 -17.40 9.44
N ASN A 160 -15.60 -17.84 8.18
CA ASN A 160 -16.34 -18.99 7.64
C ASN A 160 -15.56 -20.29 7.90
N PRO A 161 -15.91 -21.08 8.91
CA PRO A 161 -15.17 -22.28 9.27
C PRO A 161 -15.32 -23.37 8.21
N GLY A 162 -14.24 -24.06 7.93
CA GLY A 162 -14.24 -25.29 7.15
C GLY A 162 -14.37 -25.13 5.64
N ALA A 163 -14.07 -23.95 5.11
CA ALA A 163 -14.08 -23.69 3.67
C ALA A 163 -13.00 -24.47 2.91
N ASP A 164 -11.90 -24.83 3.57
CA ASP A 164 -10.72 -25.42 2.95
C ASP A 164 -10.20 -26.67 3.67
N ARG A 165 -9.30 -27.38 3.00
CA ARG A 165 -8.64 -28.61 3.51
C ARG A 165 -7.19 -28.37 3.94
N TRP A 166 -6.76 -27.12 3.95
CA TRP A 166 -5.38 -26.72 4.27
C TRP A 166 -5.38 -25.36 4.96
N TYR A 167 -4.29 -25.09 5.67
CA TYR A 167 -4.02 -23.80 6.27
C TYR A 167 -3.84 -22.71 5.20
N HIS A 168 -4.47 -21.56 5.38
CA HIS A 168 -4.43 -20.44 4.43
C HIS A 168 -4.10 -19.08 5.05
N GLY A 169 -3.95 -19.01 6.37
CA GLY A 169 -3.70 -17.78 7.09
C GLY A 169 -4.91 -16.86 7.20
N SER A 170 -4.72 -15.72 7.87
CA SER A 170 -5.76 -14.70 8.04
C SER A 170 -5.14 -13.32 8.08
N GLY A 171 -5.60 -12.43 7.22
CA GLY A 171 -5.12 -11.05 7.24
C GLY A 171 -4.48 -10.57 5.94
N ILE A 172 -3.74 -9.48 6.03
CA ILE A 172 -2.93 -8.96 4.93
C ILE A 172 -1.60 -9.72 4.94
N TYR A 173 -1.62 -10.94 4.39
CA TYR A 173 -0.51 -11.90 4.49
C TYR A 173 0.57 -11.72 3.42
N ARG A 174 0.42 -10.74 2.52
CA ARG A 174 1.40 -10.32 1.52
C ARG A 174 1.62 -8.82 1.55
N ASN A 175 2.54 -8.35 0.69
CA ASN A 175 2.92 -6.94 0.64
C ASN A 175 1.79 -6.02 0.18
N VAL A 176 1.87 -4.77 0.63
CA VAL A 176 1.05 -3.66 0.15
C VAL A 176 1.95 -2.60 -0.44
N HIS A 177 1.55 -2.05 -1.58
CA HIS A 177 2.30 -1.04 -2.31
C HIS A 177 1.43 0.17 -2.59
N LEU A 178 2.00 1.36 -2.40
CA LEU A 178 1.42 2.60 -2.90
C LEU A 178 2.14 2.97 -4.21
N ILE A 179 1.39 3.01 -5.30
CA ILE A 179 1.93 3.24 -6.64
C ILE A 179 1.52 4.64 -7.08
N LYS A 180 2.52 5.47 -7.36
CA LYS A 180 2.36 6.83 -7.88
C LYS A 180 2.80 6.88 -9.33
N THR A 181 1.98 7.46 -10.20
CA THR A 181 2.29 7.65 -11.63
C THR A 181 1.98 9.07 -12.10
N ASN A 182 2.57 9.46 -13.23
CA ASN A 182 2.08 10.61 -13.96
C ASN A 182 0.65 10.35 -14.47
N TYR A 183 -0.09 11.40 -14.78
CA TYR A 183 -1.45 11.29 -15.32
C TYR A 183 -1.48 10.48 -16.62
N VAL A 184 -0.50 10.72 -17.49
CA VAL A 184 -0.29 9.91 -18.70
C VAL A 184 0.75 8.84 -18.40
N HIS A 185 0.33 7.58 -18.41
CA HIS A 185 1.19 6.43 -18.14
C HIS A 185 0.64 5.16 -18.79
N PHE A 186 1.49 4.15 -18.93
CA PHE A 186 1.04 2.82 -19.35
C PHE A 186 0.23 2.16 -18.24
N ARG A 187 -0.87 1.54 -18.62
CA ARG A 187 -1.78 0.86 -17.69
C ARG A 187 -1.03 -0.16 -16.82
N HIS A 188 -1.45 -0.28 -15.54
CA HIS A 188 -0.82 -1.21 -14.59
C HIS A 188 -1.01 -2.68 -14.97
N ASN A 189 -2.13 -3.02 -15.59
CA ASN A 189 -2.46 -4.36 -16.02
C ASN A 189 -2.67 -4.37 -17.54
N GLY A 190 -1.91 -5.19 -18.22
CA GLY A 190 -2.04 -5.38 -19.66
C GLY A 190 -1.11 -4.49 -20.46
N GLY A 191 0.09 -4.71 -20.57
CA GLY A 191 1.11 -4.03 -21.33
C GLY A 191 0.71 -3.52 -22.73
N ILE A 192 1.68 -3.10 -23.49
CA ILE A 192 1.51 -2.80 -24.92
C ILE A 192 1.56 -4.14 -25.64
N TYR A 193 0.48 -4.51 -26.32
CA TYR A 193 0.51 -5.60 -27.30
C TYR A 193 0.97 -5.02 -28.62
N ILE A 194 2.12 -5.47 -29.09
CA ILE A 194 2.61 -5.21 -30.45
C ILE A 194 2.31 -6.48 -31.24
N THR A 195 1.39 -6.42 -32.17
CA THR A 195 1.10 -7.46 -33.16
C THR A 195 1.82 -7.18 -34.46
#